data_f6d3ca2cc5e1c816eaaf3e56bea13b93
#
_entry.id   f6d3ca2cc5e1c816eaaf3e56bea13b93
#
_cell.length_a   1.000
_cell.length_b   1.000
_cell.length_c   1.000
_cell.angle_alpha   90.00
_cell.angle_beta   90.00
_cell.angle_gamma   90.00
#
_symmetry.space_group_name_H-M   'P 1'
#
loop_
_entity.id
_entity.type
_entity.pdbx_description
1 polymer ?
#
loop_
_entity_poly.entity_id
_entity_poly.type
_entity_poly.pdbx_seq_one_letter_code
_entity_poly.pdbx_strand_id
1 'polypeptide(L)'
;MPMRVAAHHRPPPLSPTFFNGASPNHEPLEIKSTMGFLFAEGVCAAPPGALNLNNLPFDLVDPKDYEPEDLCKETLVLIVASTWENGGARDNGAFLVNWLAESADDFRVGALLMKECKYAVFGVGSKSYGETYNAVARGISVKLRKLGASELVELGEGDVDEGNVNDEFDRWCRNIVGVLKGNFGENGWHFENYGVGSENEDEGEFSEEDHDEGGDSEDEAGIVDLEDIAGKGPSRRSMMLAKANGKLNGHVLNGEKEMVTPVIRANLEKQGYKVIGSHSGVKLCRWTKSQLRGRGGCYKHSFYGIESHRCMEASPSLACANKCVFCWRHHTNPVGKSWQWKMDDPLVIVDTAIDLHTKMIKQMKGVPGVKAELLSEGLSPRHCALSLVGEPIMYPEINSLVDELHRRRISTFLVTNAQFPEKIKMLKPITQLYVSVDAATKDSLKAIDRPLFSDFWERFVDSLKALREKQQRTVYRLTLVKGWNTEDVDAYSRLFDVGDPDFIEIKGVTYCGSSATSKLTMENVPWHSDVKEFSEALAQKSNGAYEVACEHVHSCCVLLAKVDKFKVDGQWYTWIDYDKFHDLVSAGEPFTSKDYMAETPLWAVYGAEEGGFDPQQSRFRKERRHKSAR
;
A
#
# COMPACT_ATOMS: atom_id res chain seq x y z
N MET A 1 58.20 11.82 4.07
CA MET A 1 58.18 10.37 3.79
C MET A 1 56.73 9.92 3.89
N PRO A 2 56.07 9.55 2.78
CA PRO A 2 54.71 9.05 2.81
C PRO A 2 54.72 7.53 2.86
N MET A 3 53.92 6.97 3.76
CA MET A 3 53.66 5.53 3.86
C MET A 3 52.84 5.05 2.65
N ARG A 4 53.32 4.00 2.03
CA ARG A 4 52.64 3.27 0.97
C ARG A 4 51.56 2.37 1.60
N VAL A 5 50.30 2.54 1.13
CA VAL A 5 49.22 1.59 1.38
C VAL A 5 49.26 0.53 0.27
N ALA A 6 49.29 -0.74 0.68
CA ALA A 6 49.35 -1.89 -0.22
C ALA A 6 48.03 -2.09 -0.97
N ALA A 7 48.15 -2.29 -2.28
CA ALA A 7 47.00 -2.62 -3.12
C ALA A 7 46.62 -4.10 -2.92
N HIS A 8 45.36 -4.35 -2.58
CA HIS A 8 44.77 -5.68 -2.60
C HIS A 8 44.45 -6.11 -4.04
N HIS A 9 45.00 -7.23 -4.43
CA HIS A 9 44.76 -7.90 -5.71
C HIS A 9 43.31 -8.33 -5.85
N ARG A 10 42.69 -7.98 -6.98
CA ARG A 10 41.44 -8.58 -7.46
C ARG A 10 41.77 -9.97 -8.05
N PRO A 11 41.01 -11.02 -7.73
CA PRO A 11 41.06 -12.26 -8.53
C PRO A 11 40.26 -12.06 -9.85
N PRO A 12 40.62 -12.79 -10.92
CA PRO A 12 40.00 -12.68 -12.23
C PRO A 12 38.61 -13.33 -12.27
N PRO A 13 37.72 -12.94 -13.22
CA PRO A 13 36.42 -13.53 -13.37
C PRO A 13 36.51 -14.97 -13.91
N LEU A 14 35.80 -15.91 -13.29
CA LEU A 14 35.63 -17.27 -13.73
C LEU A 14 34.55 -17.36 -14.81
N SER A 15 34.91 -17.89 -15.98
CA SER A 15 34.02 -18.21 -17.09
C SER A 15 33.13 -19.43 -16.79
N PRO A 16 31.90 -19.50 -17.34
CA PRO A 16 31.02 -20.66 -17.15
C PRO A 16 31.39 -21.78 -18.12
N THR A 17 31.81 -22.93 -17.60
CA THR A 17 31.93 -24.15 -18.41
C THR A 17 31.47 -25.39 -17.65
N PHE A 18 30.43 -26.01 -18.26
CA PHE A 18 30.08 -27.43 -18.28
C PHE A 18 29.50 -28.11 -17.03
N PHE A 19 28.20 -28.40 -17.11
CA PHE A 19 27.65 -29.62 -16.58
C PHE A 19 27.07 -30.46 -17.72
N ASN A 20 27.77 -31.55 -18.05
CA ASN A 20 27.23 -32.71 -18.74
C ASN A 20 27.67 -33.95 -17.99
N GLY A 21 26.69 -34.70 -17.46
CA GLY A 21 26.90 -35.99 -16.79
C GLY A 21 25.57 -36.65 -16.53
N ALA A 22 24.87 -37.04 -17.60
CA ALA A 22 23.68 -37.88 -17.51
C ALA A 22 24.08 -39.34 -17.58
N SER A 23 23.70 -40.13 -16.57
CA SER A 23 23.61 -41.59 -16.63
C SER A 23 22.17 -41.98 -16.95
N PRO A 24 21.91 -42.93 -17.89
CA PRO A 24 20.56 -43.20 -18.35
C PRO A 24 19.88 -44.29 -17.47
N ASN A 25 18.65 -44.05 -17.15
CA ASN A 25 17.59 -44.94 -16.64
C ASN A 25 17.00 -44.55 -15.29
N HIS A 26 16.19 -43.48 -15.34
CA HIS A 26 14.95 -43.33 -14.50
C HIS A 26 14.11 -42.24 -15.16
N GLU A 27 12.84 -42.54 -15.41
CA GLU A 27 11.86 -41.59 -15.91
C GLU A 27 11.77 -40.39 -14.96
N PRO A 28 11.77 -39.13 -15.46
CA PRO A 28 11.66 -37.96 -14.60
C PRO A 28 10.25 -37.83 -14.03
N LEU A 29 10.14 -37.87 -12.71
CA LEU A 29 8.95 -37.46 -11.99
C LEU A 29 8.67 -35.97 -12.30
N GLU A 30 7.58 -35.69 -13.01
CA GLU A 30 7.09 -34.32 -13.24
C GLU A 30 6.68 -33.68 -11.92
N ILE A 31 7.59 -32.94 -11.29
CA ILE A 31 7.27 -32.09 -10.14
C ILE A 31 6.65 -30.80 -10.69
N LYS A 32 5.35 -30.60 -10.45
CA LYS A 32 4.59 -29.40 -10.87
C LYS A 32 4.73 -28.21 -9.93
N SER A 33 5.79 -28.11 -9.14
CA SER A 33 6.07 -26.98 -8.25
C SER A 33 7.38 -26.31 -8.64
N THR A 34 7.37 -25.00 -8.82
CA THR A 34 8.55 -24.18 -9.03
C THR A 34 9.24 -24.01 -7.68
N MET A 35 10.50 -24.44 -7.58
CA MET A 35 11.36 -24.23 -6.40
C MET A 35 12.39 -23.17 -6.77
N GLY A 36 12.39 -22.03 -6.09
CA GLY A 36 13.31 -20.94 -6.32
C GLY A 36 14.39 -20.84 -5.24
N PHE A 37 15.62 -20.61 -5.64
CA PHE A 37 16.73 -20.27 -4.75
C PHE A 37 17.19 -18.85 -5.03
N LEU A 38 17.27 -18.03 -3.98
CA LEU A 38 17.73 -16.66 -4.05
C LEU A 38 19.02 -16.51 -3.24
N PHE A 39 20.13 -16.17 -3.90
CA PHE A 39 21.42 -15.95 -3.24
C PHE A 39 21.78 -14.46 -3.23
N ALA A 40 22.19 -13.93 -2.08
CA ALA A 40 22.86 -12.65 -1.99
C ALA A 40 24.36 -12.82 -2.30
N GLU A 41 24.92 -12.03 -3.23
CA GLU A 41 26.35 -12.02 -3.55
C GLU A 41 27.22 -11.84 -2.30
N GLY A 42 28.25 -12.63 -2.16
CA GLY A 42 29.24 -12.54 -1.06
C GLY A 42 29.28 -13.74 -0.14
N VAL A 43 28.44 -14.74 -0.34
CA VAL A 43 28.69 -16.06 0.21
C VAL A 43 29.93 -16.58 -0.56
N CYS A 44 31.02 -16.82 0.13
CA CYS A 44 32.19 -17.54 -0.44
C CYS A 44 31.66 -18.73 -1.21
N ALA A 45 32.06 -18.84 -2.47
CA ALA A 45 31.57 -19.86 -3.37
C ALA A 45 31.48 -21.20 -2.63
N ALA A 46 30.29 -21.59 -2.21
CA ALA A 46 30.05 -23.01 -1.98
C ALA A 46 30.40 -23.67 -3.31
N PRO A 47 31.26 -24.69 -3.35
CA PRO A 47 31.67 -25.30 -4.60
C PRO A 47 30.40 -25.72 -5.35
N PRO A 48 30.37 -25.57 -6.69
CA PRO A 48 29.25 -26.02 -7.51
C PRO A 48 29.11 -27.55 -7.37
N GLY A 49 28.30 -27.99 -6.45
CA GLY A 49 28.13 -29.38 -6.00
C GLY A 49 27.66 -29.51 -4.56
N ALA A 50 27.74 -28.47 -3.75
CA ALA A 50 27.31 -28.50 -2.33
C ALA A 50 25.80 -28.48 -2.14
N LEU A 51 25.00 -28.03 -3.12
CA LEU A 51 23.54 -28.12 -3.13
C LEU A 51 23.07 -29.44 -3.71
N ASN A 52 23.49 -30.57 -3.10
CA ASN A 52 22.95 -31.88 -3.45
C ASN A 52 21.61 -32.10 -2.70
N LEU A 53 20.56 -31.52 -3.21
CA LEU A 53 19.18 -31.76 -2.74
C LEU A 53 18.63 -33.10 -3.28
N ASN A 54 19.51 -34.11 -3.49
CA ASN A 54 19.10 -35.45 -3.92
C ASN A 54 18.24 -35.50 -5.20
N ASN A 55 18.67 -34.79 -6.26
CA ASN A 55 17.97 -34.70 -7.56
C ASN A 55 16.64 -33.96 -7.57
N LEU A 56 16.33 -33.11 -6.58
CA LEU A 56 15.18 -32.21 -6.67
C LEU A 56 15.50 -31.09 -7.67
N PRO A 57 14.67 -30.86 -8.70
CA PRO A 57 14.88 -29.75 -9.62
C PRO A 57 14.63 -28.42 -8.92
N PHE A 58 15.55 -27.47 -9.06
CA PHE A 58 15.40 -26.12 -8.53
C PHE A 58 16.06 -25.11 -9.47
N ASP A 59 15.54 -23.89 -9.45
CA ASP A 59 16.11 -22.75 -10.14
C ASP A 59 16.96 -21.92 -9.18
N LEU A 60 18.22 -21.69 -9.56
CA LEU A 60 19.13 -20.80 -8.83
C LEU A 60 19.02 -19.40 -9.43
N VAL A 61 18.58 -18.42 -8.64
CA VAL A 61 18.31 -17.07 -9.11
C VAL A 61 19.07 -16.04 -8.26
N ASP A 62 19.74 -15.09 -8.92
CA ASP A 62 20.31 -13.91 -8.25
C ASP A 62 19.15 -12.96 -7.87
N PRO A 63 19.07 -12.46 -6.63
CA PRO A 63 18.02 -11.54 -6.21
C PRO A 63 17.86 -10.29 -7.08
N LYS A 64 18.93 -9.84 -7.75
CA LYS A 64 18.87 -8.69 -8.67
C LYS A 64 18.07 -8.99 -9.95
N ASP A 65 18.04 -10.28 -10.37
CA ASP A 65 17.38 -10.76 -11.58
C ASP A 65 15.97 -11.35 -11.26
N TYR A 66 15.57 -11.34 -9.98
CA TYR A 66 14.30 -11.87 -9.49
C TYR A 66 13.30 -10.75 -9.18
N GLU A 67 12.08 -10.92 -9.67
CA GLU A 67 10.98 -9.99 -9.36
C GLU A 67 10.35 -10.36 -8.01
N PRO A 68 10.49 -9.55 -6.97
CA PRO A 68 10.02 -9.90 -5.63
C PRO A 68 8.54 -10.22 -5.53
N GLU A 69 7.70 -9.63 -6.41
CA GLU A 69 6.27 -9.92 -6.49
C GLU A 69 5.98 -11.37 -6.92
N ASP A 70 6.92 -12.03 -7.57
CA ASP A 70 6.79 -13.43 -7.97
C ASP A 70 6.95 -14.39 -6.79
N LEU A 71 7.53 -13.93 -5.67
CA LEU A 71 7.61 -14.71 -4.43
C LEU A 71 6.24 -15.21 -3.95
N CYS A 72 5.18 -14.43 -4.19
CA CYS A 72 3.81 -14.80 -3.84
C CYS A 72 3.26 -15.99 -4.66
N LYS A 73 3.96 -16.38 -5.72
CA LYS A 73 3.57 -17.49 -6.62
C LYS A 73 4.36 -18.75 -6.34
N GLU A 74 5.41 -18.64 -5.54
CA GLU A 74 6.27 -19.76 -5.19
C GLU A 74 5.61 -20.63 -4.11
N THR A 75 5.79 -21.92 -4.24
CA THR A 75 5.33 -22.89 -3.24
C THR A 75 6.41 -23.24 -2.23
N LEU A 76 7.68 -23.12 -2.64
CA LEU A 76 8.83 -23.32 -1.77
C LEU A 76 9.95 -22.36 -2.17
N VAL A 77 10.49 -21.61 -1.21
CA VAL A 77 11.57 -20.66 -1.41
C VAL A 77 12.67 -20.91 -0.38
N LEU A 78 13.89 -21.07 -0.87
CA LEU A 78 15.08 -21.17 -0.04
C LEU A 78 15.92 -19.92 -0.24
N ILE A 79 16.23 -19.18 0.84
CA ILE A 79 16.94 -17.90 0.77
C ILE A 79 18.22 -18.00 1.55
N VAL A 80 19.34 -17.63 0.91
CA VAL A 80 20.62 -17.44 1.57
C VAL A 80 20.96 -15.96 1.56
N ALA A 81 21.14 -15.36 2.72
CA ALA A 81 21.35 -13.92 2.84
C ALA A 81 22.57 -13.59 3.70
N SER A 82 23.45 -12.75 3.16
CA SER A 82 24.56 -12.19 3.93
C SER A 82 24.17 -10.87 4.60
N THR A 83 24.70 -10.66 5.81
CA THR A 83 24.61 -9.39 6.51
C THR A 83 25.91 -8.63 6.36
N TRP A 84 25.85 -7.40 5.87
CA TRP A 84 26.98 -6.52 5.65
C TRP A 84 27.15 -5.51 6.80
N GLU A 85 28.15 -4.64 6.68
CA GLU A 85 28.40 -3.55 7.63
C GLU A 85 27.09 -2.78 7.96
N ASN A 86 26.88 -2.44 9.21
CA ASN A 86 25.67 -1.79 9.73
C ASN A 86 24.37 -2.63 9.68
N GLY A 87 24.44 -3.95 9.53
CA GLY A 87 23.29 -4.83 9.55
C GLY A 87 22.42 -4.80 8.28
N GLY A 88 22.91 -4.18 7.20
CA GLY A 88 22.20 -4.06 5.93
C GLY A 88 22.43 -5.23 4.97
N ALA A 89 21.52 -5.37 3.99
CA ALA A 89 21.70 -6.27 2.85
C ALA A 89 22.66 -5.66 1.82
N ARG A 90 23.36 -6.52 1.07
CA ARG A 90 24.14 -6.07 -0.09
C ARG A 90 23.25 -5.56 -1.23
N ASP A 91 23.84 -4.79 -2.15
CA ASP A 91 23.14 -4.09 -3.24
C ASP A 91 22.23 -5.00 -4.08
N ASN A 92 22.65 -6.23 -4.39
CA ASN A 92 21.85 -7.18 -5.17
C ASN A 92 20.66 -7.76 -4.40
N GLY A 93 20.75 -7.87 -3.07
CA GLY A 93 19.66 -8.35 -2.21
C GLY A 93 18.81 -7.23 -1.59
N ALA A 94 19.31 -5.97 -1.61
CA ALA A 94 18.68 -4.86 -0.94
C ALA A 94 17.24 -4.60 -1.45
N PHE A 95 16.99 -4.79 -2.74
CA PHE A 95 15.67 -4.59 -3.32
C PHE A 95 14.65 -5.62 -2.81
N LEU A 96 15.01 -6.91 -2.77
CA LEU A 96 14.15 -7.96 -2.22
C LEU A 96 13.86 -7.72 -0.74
N VAL A 97 14.89 -7.39 0.05
CA VAL A 97 14.74 -7.12 1.50
C VAL A 97 13.84 -5.91 1.75
N ASN A 98 13.98 -4.85 0.94
CA ASN A 98 13.12 -3.67 1.02
C ASN A 98 11.68 -3.98 0.60
N TRP A 99 11.49 -4.77 -0.47
CA TRP A 99 10.16 -5.19 -0.90
C TRP A 99 9.47 -6.05 0.17
N LEU A 100 10.19 -7.01 0.77
CA LEU A 100 9.67 -7.80 1.89
C LEU A 100 9.30 -6.93 3.09
N ALA A 101 10.10 -5.89 3.39
CA ALA A 101 9.80 -4.96 4.46
C ALA A 101 8.54 -4.13 4.13
N GLU A 102 8.49 -3.54 2.93
CA GLU A 102 7.35 -2.76 2.48
C GLU A 102 6.08 -3.61 2.40
N SER A 103 6.18 -4.86 1.93
CA SER A 103 5.04 -5.78 1.81
C SER A 103 4.56 -6.29 3.16
N ALA A 104 5.47 -6.66 4.07
CA ALA A 104 5.12 -7.13 5.41
C ALA A 104 4.54 -6.03 6.31
N ASP A 105 4.92 -4.78 6.06
CA ASP A 105 4.43 -3.60 6.77
C ASP A 105 3.31 -2.89 6.00
N ASP A 106 3.01 -3.32 4.76
CA ASP A 106 1.86 -2.83 3.99
C ASP A 106 0.61 -3.62 4.36
N PHE A 107 -0.22 -3.02 5.21
CA PHE A 107 -1.49 -3.57 5.66
C PHE A 107 -2.47 -3.95 4.53
N ARG A 108 -2.24 -3.45 3.30
CA ARG A 108 -3.02 -3.79 2.09
C ARG A 108 -2.61 -5.14 1.50
N VAL A 109 -1.41 -5.58 1.83
CA VAL A 109 -0.88 -6.90 1.51
C VAL A 109 -1.28 -7.77 2.68
N GLY A 110 -2.41 -8.47 2.57
CA GLY A 110 -2.94 -9.27 3.69
C GLY A 110 -1.90 -10.25 4.25
N ALA A 111 -1.99 -10.54 5.55
CA ALA A 111 -1.16 -11.52 6.26
C ALA A 111 -1.21 -12.94 5.66
N LEU A 112 -1.91 -13.14 4.55
CA LEU A 112 -2.07 -14.40 3.82
C LEU A 112 -1.52 -14.31 2.38
N LEU A 113 -0.76 -13.25 2.03
CA LEU A 113 -0.21 -13.08 0.70
C LEU A 113 0.60 -14.29 0.24
N MET A 114 1.30 -14.93 1.18
CA MET A 114 2.20 -16.06 0.93
C MET A 114 1.78 -17.33 1.67
N LYS A 115 0.50 -17.50 1.99
CA LYS A 115 0.01 -18.67 2.79
C LYS A 115 0.31 -20.03 2.15
N GLU A 116 0.42 -20.08 0.82
CA GLU A 116 0.74 -21.31 0.08
C GLU A 116 2.26 -21.50 -0.08
N CYS A 117 3.07 -20.55 0.40
CA CYS A 117 4.54 -20.60 0.30
C CYS A 117 5.14 -21.20 1.57
N LYS A 118 6.02 -22.18 1.37
CA LYS A 118 6.95 -22.64 2.42
C LYS A 118 8.31 -21.98 2.20
N TYR A 119 9.01 -21.66 3.28
CA TYR A 119 10.31 -21.04 3.16
C TYR A 119 11.35 -21.61 4.13
N ALA A 120 12.61 -21.50 3.75
CA ALA A 120 13.72 -21.67 4.66
C ALA A 120 14.78 -20.58 4.38
N VAL A 121 15.40 -20.06 5.43
CA VAL A 121 16.39 -18.99 5.34
C VAL A 121 17.70 -19.42 5.98
N PHE A 122 18.82 -19.10 5.33
CA PHE A 122 20.17 -19.26 5.89
C PHE A 122 20.87 -17.90 5.92
N GLY A 123 21.40 -17.53 7.08
CA GLY A 123 22.15 -16.31 7.30
C GLY A 123 23.67 -16.54 7.26
N VAL A 124 24.39 -15.62 6.64
CA VAL A 124 25.85 -15.58 6.67
C VAL A 124 26.29 -14.23 7.21
N GLY A 125 27.04 -14.24 8.30
CA GLY A 125 27.50 -13.04 8.98
C GLY A 125 28.68 -13.29 9.89
N SER A 126 29.08 -12.29 10.65
CA SER A 126 30.14 -12.38 11.64
C SER A 126 29.57 -12.03 13.02
N LYS A 127 29.80 -12.87 14.01
CA LYS A 127 29.43 -12.61 15.40
C LYS A 127 30.15 -11.40 15.98
N SER A 128 31.27 -10.99 15.40
CA SER A 128 31.98 -9.76 15.79
C SER A 128 31.12 -8.49 15.64
N TYR A 129 30.07 -8.53 14.81
CA TYR A 129 29.10 -7.42 14.66
C TYR A 129 28.01 -7.39 15.74
N GLY A 130 28.05 -8.27 16.75
CA GLY A 130 27.16 -8.25 17.90
C GLY A 130 25.67 -8.35 17.52
N GLU A 131 24.87 -7.34 17.88
CA GLU A 131 23.41 -7.36 17.66
C GLU A 131 23.01 -7.41 16.19
N THR A 132 23.88 -7.00 15.27
CA THR A 132 23.62 -7.04 13.82
C THR A 132 24.02 -8.35 13.15
N TYR A 133 24.54 -9.35 13.91
CA TYR A 133 24.85 -10.68 13.40
C TYR A 133 23.61 -11.30 12.73
N ASN A 134 23.74 -11.65 11.46
CA ASN A 134 22.68 -12.23 10.62
C ASN A 134 21.35 -11.44 10.60
N ALA A 135 21.38 -10.12 10.85
CA ALA A 135 20.20 -9.29 10.95
C ALA A 135 19.32 -9.33 9.66
N VAL A 136 19.96 -9.44 8.48
CA VAL A 136 19.23 -9.52 7.20
C VAL A 136 18.42 -10.81 7.12
N ALA A 137 19.03 -11.96 7.39
CA ALA A 137 18.38 -13.27 7.32
C ALA A 137 17.24 -13.38 8.35
N ARG A 138 17.50 -12.94 9.59
CA ARG A 138 16.49 -12.86 10.65
C ARG A 138 15.33 -11.96 10.23
N GLY A 139 15.63 -10.79 9.66
CA GLY A 139 14.64 -9.86 9.15
C GLY A 139 13.79 -10.44 8.02
N ILE A 140 14.37 -11.18 7.09
CA ILE A 140 13.66 -11.88 6.00
C ILE A 140 12.70 -12.92 6.57
N SER A 141 13.16 -13.81 7.48
CA SER A 141 12.31 -14.84 8.10
C SER A 141 11.10 -14.24 8.82
N VAL A 142 11.31 -13.19 9.63
CA VAL A 142 10.21 -12.47 10.30
C VAL A 142 9.20 -11.91 9.31
N LYS A 143 9.65 -11.33 8.19
CA LYS A 143 8.78 -10.71 7.20
C LYS A 143 7.99 -11.73 6.39
N LEU A 144 8.63 -12.84 6.00
CA LEU A 144 7.95 -13.94 5.31
C LEU A 144 6.83 -14.53 6.18
N ARG A 145 7.10 -14.71 7.48
CA ARG A 145 6.09 -15.17 8.46
C ARG A 145 4.94 -14.18 8.60
N LYS A 146 5.21 -12.86 8.64
CA LYS A 146 4.17 -11.82 8.63
C LYS A 146 3.30 -11.86 7.37
N LEU A 147 3.85 -12.25 6.23
CA LEU A 147 3.14 -12.41 4.97
C LEU A 147 2.38 -13.74 4.85
N GLY A 148 2.40 -14.57 5.90
CA GLY A 148 1.66 -15.82 5.98
C GLY A 148 2.41 -17.04 5.45
N ALA A 149 3.66 -16.92 5.03
CA ALA A 149 4.47 -18.05 4.62
C ALA A 149 4.82 -18.95 5.81
N SER A 150 4.87 -20.28 5.58
CA SER A 150 5.18 -21.28 6.59
C SER A 150 6.67 -21.63 6.59
N GLU A 151 7.31 -21.59 7.75
CA GLU A 151 8.71 -21.98 7.90
C GLU A 151 8.88 -23.49 7.73
N LEU A 152 9.73 -23.91 6.81
CA LEU A 152 9.98 -25.33 6.52
C LEU A 152 10.96 -25.96 7.51
N VAL A 153 12.03 -25.24 7.81
CA VAL A 153 13.05 -25.56 8.82
C VAL A 153 13.49 -24.29 9.50
N GLU A 154 13.98 -24.39 10.72
CA GLU A 154 14.52 -23.27 11.48
C GLU A 154 15.61 -22.52 10.71
N LEU A 155 15.71 -21.20 11.00
CA LEU A 155 16.72 -20.33 10.43
C LEU A 155 18.13 -20.91 10.67
N GLY A 156 18.87 -21.18 9.60
CA GLY A 156 20.29 -21.54 9.69
C GLY A 156 21.15 -20.28 9.82
N GLU A 157 22.20 -20.34 10.61
CA GLU A 157 23.14 -19.24 10.85
C GLU A 157 24.59 -19.69 10.77
N GLY A 158 25.35 -19.16 9.83
CA GLY A 158 26.79 -19.40 9.68
C GLY A 158 27.62 -18.18 10.12
N ASP A 159 28.71 -18.45 10.84
CA ASP A 159 29.68 -17.45 11.29
C ASP A 159 30.97 -17.53 10.48
N VAL A 160 31.30 -16.44 9.77
CA VAL A 160 32.51 -16.39 8.95
C VAL A 160 33.80 -16.36 9.79
N ASP A 161 33.75 -15.82 11.01
CA ASP A 161 34.92 -15.72 11.87
C ASP A 161 35.27 -17.08 12.53
N GLU A 162 34.24 -17.88 12.84
CA GLU A 162 34.43 -19.25 13.34
C GLU A 162 34.79 -20.25 12.23
N GLY A 163 34.65 -19.85 10.95
CA GLY A 163 34.89 -20.69 9.79
C GLY A 163 33.93 -21.86 9.61
N ASN A 164 32.77 -21.83 10.30
CA ASN A 164 31.78 -22.93 10.35
C ASN A 164 30.66 -22.82 9.32
N VAL A 165 30.67 -21.78 8.47
CA VAL A 165 29.56 -21.47 7.53
C VAL A 165 29.21 -22.69 6.68
N ASN A 166 30.20 -23.42 6.13
CA ASN A 166 29.95 -24.58 5.28
C ASN A 166 29.30 -25.74 6.06
N ASP A 167 29.77 -26.03 7.27
CA ASP A 167 29.26 -27.13 8.09
C ASP A 167 27.83 -26.86 8.53
N GLU A 168 27.51 -25.61 8.92
CA GLU A 168 26.17 -25.17 9.29
C GLU A 168 25.24 -25.17 8.09
N PHE A 169 25.72 -24.71 6.91
CA PHE A 169 24.96 -24.73 5.67
C PHE A 169 24.63 -26.17 5.25
N ASP A 170 25.59 -27.09 5.30
CA ASP A 170 25.37 -28.51 5.00
C ASP A 170 24.40 -29.16 5.97
N ARG A 171 24.44 -28.79 7.26
CA ARG A 171 23.47 -29.25 8.26
C ARG A 171 22.07 -28.76 7.92
N TRP A 172 21.93 -27.46 7.60
CA TRP A 172 20.67 -26.85 7.22
C TRP A 172 20.09 -27.51 5.95
N CYS A 173 20.91 -27.77 4.92
CA CYS A 173 20.50 -28.49 3.72
C CYS A 173 20.02 -29.92 4.03
N ARG A 174 20.71 -30.66 4.91
CA ARG A 174 20.27 -32.00 5.33
C ARG A 174 18.93 -31.96 6.04
N ASN A 175 18.66 -30.97 6.86
CA ASN A 175 17.37 -30.80 7.53
C ASN A 175 16.23 -30.55 6.51
N ILE A 176 16.46 -29.70 5.51
CA ILE A 176 15.49 -29.45 4.42
C ILE A 176 15.18 -30.76 3.69
N VAL A 177 16.21 -31.49 3.28
CA VAL A 177 16.04 -32.78 2.58
C VAL A 177 15.31 -33.81 3.46
N GLY A 178 15.58 -33.83 4.76
CA GLY A 178 14.89 -34.70 5.72
C GLY A 178 13.39 -34.40 5.79
N VAL A 179 13.03 -33.13 5.91
CA VAL A 179 11.62 -32.68 5.94
C VAL A 179 10.93 -32.96 4.61
N LEU A 180 11.58 -32.65 3.49
CA LEU A 180 11.00 -32.90 2.16
C LEU A 180 10.82 -34.39 1.90
N LYS A 181 11.76 -35.24 2.25
CA LYS A 181 11.63 -36.70 2.10
C LYS A 181 10.59 -37.32 3.03
N GLY A 182 10.45 -36.82 4.26
CA GLY A 182 9.41 -37.27 5.20
C GLY A 182 7.99 -36.98 4.73
N ASN A 183 7.82 -36.00 3.84
CA ASN A 183 6.53 -35.66 3.23
C ASN A 183 6.29 -36.31 1.87
N PHE A 184 7.21 -37.16 1.34
CA PHE A 184 7.02 -37.93 0.14
C PHE A 184 6.52 -39.34 0.52
N GLY A 185 5.21 -39.54 0.56
CA GLY A 185 4.61 -40.87 0.50
C GLY A 185 4.72 -41.47 -0.92
N GLU A 186 4.61 -42.81 -1.08
CA GLU A 186 4.78 -43.51 -2.35
C GLU A 186 3.85 -43.07 -3.52
N ASN A 187 2.94 -42.08 -3.30
CA ASN A 187 1.92 -41.62 -4.26
C ASN A 187 1.90 -40.09 -4.50
N GLY A 188 3.04 -39.36 -4.35
CA GLY A 188 3.09 -37.94 -4.63
C GLY A 188 2.70 -37.04 -3.44
N TRP A 189 2.82 -35.73 -3.63
CA TRP A 189 2.52 -34.72 -2.59
C TRP A 189 1.05 -34.77 -2.14
N HIS A 190 0.81 -35.23 -0.92
CA HIS A 190 -0.45 -35.03 -0.21
C HIS A 190 -0.24 -33.86 0.77
N PHE A 191 -0.96 -32.77 0.54
CA PHE A 191 -1.11 -31.70 1.53
C PHE A 191 -2.18 -32.15 2.55
N GLU A 192 -1.77 -32.82 3.61
CA GLU A 192 -2.63 -32.98 4.79
C GLU A 192 -2.40 -31.78 5.71
N ASN A 193 -3.50 -31.12 6.04
CA ASN A 193 -3.58 -30.10 7.07
C ASN A 193 -3.14 -30.70 8.40
N TYR A 194 -1.95 -30.37 8.86
CA TYR A 194 -1.63 -30.55 10.28
C TYR A 194 -2.31 -29.42 11.07
N GLY A 195 -3.50 -29.70 11.53
CA GLY A 195 -4.13 -29.01 12.64
C GLY A 195 -3.26 -29.18 13.86
N VAL A 196 -3.00 -28.07 14.53
CA VAL A 196 -2.37 -28.04 15.86
C VAL A 196 -3.32 -28.76 16.82
N GLY A 197 -3.02 -30.00 17.13
CA GLY A 197 -3.61 -30.69 18.26
C GLY A 197 -2.83 -30.35 19.53
N SER A 198 -3.44 -29.60 20.41
CA SER A 198 -3.09 -29.61 21.81
C SER A 198 -4.29 -30.13 22.58
N GLU A 199 -4.28 -31.41 22.85
CA GLU A 199 -5.04 -31.96 23.98
C GLU A 199 -4.15 -31.83 25.22
N ASN A 200 -4.62 -31.08 26.17
CA ASN A 200 -4.54 -31.43 27.60
C ASN A 200 -5.67 -30.68 28.30
N GLU A 201 -6.66 -31.46 28.65
CA GLU A 201 -7.72 -31.13 29.61
C GLU A 201 -7.06 -30.96 30.97
N ASP A 202 -7.35 -29.84 31.63
CA ASP A 202 -7.42 -29.80 33.10
C ASP A 202 -8.53 -28.81 33.49
N GLU A 203 -9.59 -29.40 34.06
CA GLU A 203 -10.74 -28.69 34.60
C GLU A 203 -10.32 -27.98 35.90
N GLY A 204 -10.60 -26.67 35.96
CA GLY A 204 -10.47 -25.84 37.15
C GLY A 204 -11.57 -24.82 37.19
N GLU A 205 -12.70 -25.21 37.81
CA GLU A 205 -13.75 -24.30 38.30
C GLU A 205 -13.18 -23.16 39.11
N PHE A 206 -13.48 -21.90 38.75
CA PHE A 206 -13.58 -20.84 39.73
C PHE A 206 -14.66 -19.82 39.41
N SER A 207 -15.47 -19.60 40.39
CA SER A 207 -16.66 -18.85 40.59
C SER A 207 -16.59 -17.37 40.26
N GLU A 208 -17.74 -16.88 39.77
CA GLU A 208 -18.15 -15.48 39.72
C GLU A 208 -18.12 -14.81 41.09
N GLU A 209 -17.55 -13.62 41.19
CA GLU A 209 -17.96 -12.62 42.17
C GLU A 209 -17.98 -11.24 41.51
N ASP A 210 -19.18 -10.66 41.47
CA ASP A 210 -19.48 -9.28 41.17
C ASP A 210 -18.86 -8.33 42.19
N HIS A 211 -18.26 -7.23 41.71
CA HIS A 211 -18.27 -5.97 42.46
C HIS A 211 -18.29 -4.78 41.52
N ASP A 212 -19.44 -4.16 41.58
CA ASP A 212 -19.75 -2.79 41.18
C ASP A 212 -18.98 -1.81 42.10
N GLU A 213 -18.42 -0.74 41.57
CA GLU A 213 -18.55 0.63 42.04
C GLU A 213 -17.71 1.62 41.21
N GLY A 214 -18.35 2.73 40.94
CA GLY A 214 -17.96 3.80 40.04
C GLY A 214 -16.84 4.73 40.57
N GLY A 215 -16.37 5.56 39.69
CA GLY A 215 -15.46 6.64 39.97
C GLY A 215 -14.94 7.30 38.66
N ASP A 216 -15.61 8.37 38.27
CA ASP A 216 -15.12 9.31 37.25
C ASP A 216 -13.74 9.86 37.65
N SER A 217 -12.77 9.75 36.75
CA SER A 217 -11.68 10.70 36.66
C SER A 217 -11.13 10.71 35.24
N GLU A 218 -11.37 11.82 34.56
CA GLU A 218 -10.77 12.17 33.28
C GLU A 218 -9.26 12.39 33.47
N ASP A 219 -8.45 11.39 33.10
CA ASP A 219 -7.02 11.58 32.90
C ASP A 219 -6.70 11.36 31.43
N GLU A 220 -6.24 12.45 30.77
CA GLU A 220 -5.67 12.45 29.43
C GLU A 220 -4.46 11.51 29.35
N ALA A 221 -4.71 10.23 29.05
CA ALA A 221 -3.65 9.28 28.72
C ALA A 221 -3.23 9.48 27.27
N GLY A 222 -1.98 9.90 27.06
CA GLY A 222 -1.35 9.97 25.75
C GLY A 222 -1.47 8.65 25.01
N ILE A 223 -1.99 8.72 23.78
CA ILE A 223 -2.26 7.58 22.90
C ILE A 223 -0.93 6.91 22.55
N VAL A 224 -0.75 5.68 22.99
CA VAL A 224 0.33 4.79 22.58
C VAL A 224 -0.16 3.99 21.37
N ASP A 225 0.65 3.92 20.32
CA ASP A 225 0.33 3.23 19.07
C ASP A 225 0.24 1.71 19.29
N LEU A 226 -0.77 1.05 18.72
CA LEU A 226 -1.02 -0.38 18.89
C LEU A 226 0.11 -1.27 18.31
N GLU A 227 0.92 -0.74 17.39
CA GLU A 227 2.10 -1.44 16.87
C GLU A 227 3.25 -1.57 17.88
N ASP A 228 3.30 -0.69 18.88
CA ASP A 228 4.30 -0.76 19.97
C ASP A 228 3.94 -1.77 21.09
N ILE A 229 2.71 -2.32 21.08
CA ILE A 229 2.24 -3.27 22.12
C ILE A 229 2.65 -4.71 21.81
N ALA A 230 2.99 -5.04 20.56
CA ALA A 230 3.44 -6.38 20.15
C ALA A 230 4.91 -6.70 20.52
N GLY A 231 5.67 -5.73 21.01
CA GLY A 231 7.08 -5.92 21.41
C GLY A 231 7.39 -5.33 22.77
N LYS A 232 7.43 -6.15 23.81
CA LYS A 232 7.95 -5.89 25.17
C LYS A 232 7.59 -4.51 25.74
N GLY A 233 6.68 -4.48 26.70
CA GLY A 233 6.28 -3.29 27.45
C GLY A 233 7.48 -2.45 27.94
N PRO A 234 7.32 -1.12 28.03
CA PRO A 234 8.41 -0.22 28.37
C PRO A 234 9.00 -0.55 29.75
N SER A 235 10.32 -0.64 29.81
CA SER A 235 11.02 -0.89 31.05
C SER A 235 10.70 0.24 32.07
N ARG A 236 10.64 -0.08 33.34
CA ARG A 236 10.43 0.91 34.43
C ARG A 236 11.33 2.14 34.36
N ARG A 237 12.46 2.04 33.66
CA ARG A 237 13.43 3.12 33.44
C ARG A 237 12.96 4.11 32.37
N SER A 238 12.24 3.66 31.34
CA SER A 238 11.64 4.52 30.30
C SER A 238 10.48 5.36 30.87
N MET A 239 9.66 4.77 31.76
CA MET A 239 8.59 5.50 32.47
C MET A 239 9.12 6.57 33.43
N MET A 240 10.28 6.33 34.09
CA MET A 240 10.88 7.34 34.97
C MET A 240 11.50 8.52 34.18
N LEU A 241 12.07 8.27 33.01
CA LEU A 241 12.59 9.34 32.12
C LEU A 241 11.47 10.20 31.53
N ALA A 242 10.33 9.60 31.17
CA ALA A 242 9.16 10.35 30.71
C ALA A 242 8.56 11.23 31.82
N LYS A 243 8.55 10.75 33.09
CA LYS A 243 8.12 11.55 34.26
C LYS A 243 9.14 12.62 34.68
N ALA A 244 10.42 12.43 34.42
CA ALA A 244 11.46 13.42 34.72
C ALA A 244 11.46 14.60 33.73
N ASN A 245 11.13 14.35 32.46
CA ASN A 245 11.04 15.39 31.45
C ASN A 245 9.75 16.24 31.51
N GLY A 246 8.75 15.81 32.28
CA GLY A 246 7.50 16.54 32.50
C GLY A 246 7.55 17.63 33.58
N LYS A 247 8.70 17.84 34.24
CA LYS A 247 8.83 18.80 35.37
C LYS A 247 9.80 19.97 35.13
N LEU A 248 10.26 20.18 33.92
CA LEU A 248 11.01 21.37 33.54
C LEU A 248 10.27 22.04 32.39
N ASN A 249 9.39 23.00 32.72
CA ASN A 249 9.30 24.29 32.09
C ASN A 249 8.01 25.02 32.45
N GLY A 250 8.06 25.78 33.52
CA GLY A 250 7.23 26.96 33.62
C GLY A 250 7.85 28.10 32.83
N HIS A 251 7.51 28.17 31.56
CA HIS A 251 7.39 29.36 30.71
C HIS A 251 6.88 28.87 29.37
N VAL A 252 5.57 28.84 29.22
CA VAL A 252 4.91 28.68 27.92
C VAL A 252 5.06 30.01 27.19
N LEU A 253 6.07 30.11 26.33
CA LEU A 253 6.00 30.99 25.19
C LEU A 253 4.82 30.48 24.35
N ASN A 254 3.93 31.38 23.89
CA ASN A 254 2.82 31.12 22.98
C ASN A 254 3.32 30.48 21.67
N GLY A 255 3.68 29.21 21.68
CA GLY A 255 4.01 28.43 20.50
C GLY A 255 2.77 27.63 20.07
N GLU A 256 2.26 27.92 18.89
CA GLU A 256 1.18 27.14 18.28
C GLU A 256 1.57 25.65 18.24
N LYS A 257 0.64 24.78 18.64
CA LYS A 257 0.84 23.32 18.72
C LYS A 257 1.08 22.72 17.32
N GLU A 258 2.14 21.95 17.15
CA GLU A 258 2.35 21.19 15.91
C GLU A 258 1.33 20.03 15.82
N MET A 259 0.81 19.78 14.61
CA MET A 259 -0.11 18.66 14.36
C MET A 259 0.63 17.32 14.44
N VAL A 260 1.83 17.26 13.88
CA VAL A 260 2.65 16.05 13.82
C VAL A 260 3.69 16.07 14.94
N THR A 261 3.41 15.32 16.00
CA THR A 261 4.38 15.11 17.09
C THR A 261 5.59 14.28 16.61
N PRO A 262 6.74 14.29 17.31
CA PRO A 262 7.90 13.46 16.96
C PRO A 262 7.56 11.97 16.84
N VAL A 263 6.67 11.44 17.68
CA VAL A 263 6.22 10.04 17.65
C VAL A 263 5.41 9.76 16.38
N ILE A 264 4.45 10.63 16.06
CA ILE A 264 3.64 10.51 14.83
C ILE A 264 4.54 10.60 13.60
N ARG A 265 5.52 11.52 13.59
CA ARG A 265 6.50 11.67 12.51
C ARG A 265 7.27 10.37 12.28
N ALA A 266 7.86 9.81 13.34
CA ALA A 266 8.63 8.58 13.24
C ALA A 266 7.78 7.40 12.71
N ASN A 267 6.53 7.29 13.15
CA ASN A 267 5.61 6.26 12.68
C ASN A 267 5.22 6.44 11.20
N LEU A 268 4.99 7.67 10.77
CA LEU A 268 4.72 8.00 9.37
C LEU A 268 5.91 7.68 8.47
N GLU A 269 7.11 8.04 8.90
CA GLU A 269 8.34 7.81 8.16
C GLU A 269 8.65 6.32 8.00
N LYS A 270 8.42 5.49 9.04
CA LYS A 270 8.50 4.02 8.94
C LYS A 270 7.57 3.45 7.88
N GLN A 271 6.41 4.08 7.65
CA GLN A 271 5.42 3.67 6.65
C GLN A 271 5.69 4.29 5.26
N GLY A 272 6.87 4.87 5.04
CA GLY A 272 7.27 5.44 3.75
C GLY A 272 6.68 6.82 3.45
N TYR A 273 6.06 7.49 4.44
CA TYR A 273 5.67 8.90 4.30
C TYR A 273 6.89 9.80 4.44
N LYS A 274 6.83 10.93 3.77
CA LYS A 274 7.72 12.06 4.02
C LYS A 274 6.88 13.20 4.58
N VAL A 275 7.10 13.52 5.86
CA VAL A 275 6.37 14.58 6.57
C VAL A 275 6.97 15.92 6.18
N ILE A 276 6.09 16.87 5.85
CA ILE A 276 6.44 18.24 5.45
C ILE A 276 5.98 19.19 6.55
N GLY A 277 6.91 19.97 7.07
CA GLY A 277 6.60 20.94 8.12
C GLY A 277 5.95 20.33 9.34
N SER A 278 4.90 20.97 9.84
CA SER A 278 4.20 20.61 11.08
C SER A 278 2.90 19.81 10.87
N HIS A 279 2.37 19.71 9.64
CA HIS A 279 1.03 19.16 9.42
C HIS A 279 0.80 18.47 8.06
N SER A 280 1.78 18.50 7.14
CA SER A 280 1.62 18.02 5.77
C SER A 280 2.47 16.79 5.50
N GLY A 281 2.17 16.07 4.42
CA GLY A 281 2.95 14.90 4.03
C GLY A 281 2.78 14.50 2.57
N VAL A 282 3.78 13.77 2.06
CA VAL A 282 3.80 13.19 0.71
C VAL A 282 4.28 11.74 0.77
N LYS A 283 3.77 10.91 -0.12
CA LYS A 283 4.14 9.49 -0.22
C LYS A 283 4.16 9.04 -1.68
N LEU A 284 5.05 8.12 -2.01
CA LEU A 284 5.06 7.48 -3.32
C LEU A 284 4.03 6.35 -3.36
N CYS A 285 3.02 6.49 -4.21
CA CYS A 285 1.95 5.52 -4.38
C CYS A 285 2.49 4.21 -5.01
N ARG A 286 1.90 3.06 -4.63
CA ARG A 286 2.23 1.76 -5.25
C ARG A 286 1.99 1.77 -6.77
N TRP A 287 0.98 2.48 -7.24
CA TRP A 287 0.66 2.58 -8.66
C TRP A 287 1.66 3.45 -9.44
N THR A 288 2.26 4.44 -8.78
CA THR A 288 3.40 5.19 -9.33
C THR A 288 4.58 4.23 -9.57
N LYS A 289 4.91 3.40 -8.58
CA LYS A 289 5.95 2.36 -8.70
C LYS A 289 5.61 1.33 -9.78
N SER A 290 4.34 0.94 -9.91
CA SER A 290 3.85 -0.01 -10.91
C SER A 290 4.01 0.56 -12.33
N GLN A 291 3.53 1.78 -12.56
CA GLN A 291 3.59 2.40 -13.89
C GLN A 291 5.03 2.76 -14.31
N LEU A 292 5.91 3.14 -13.38
CA LEU A 292 7.35 3.29 -13.66
C LEU A 292 7.97 2.02 -14.24
N ARG A 293 7.44 0.85 -13.88
CA ARG A 293 7.85 -0.46 -14.43
C ARG A 293 7.06 -0.86 -15.68
N GLY A 294 6.12 -0.04 -16.15
CA GLY A 294 5.26 -0.36 -17.29
C GLY A 294 4.25 -1.47 -16.99
N ARG A 295 3.86 -1.66 -15.72
CA ARG A 295 2.99 -2.75 -15.24
C ARG A 295 1.55 -2.33 -14.98
N GLY A 296 1.14 -1.15 -15.36
CA GLY A 296 -0.21 -0.60 -15.22
C GLY A 296 -0.29 0.57 -14.25
N GLY A 297 -1.24 1.47 -14.56
CA GLY A 297 -1.63 2.61 -13.75
C GLY A 297 -2.71 2.26 -12.73
N CYS A 298 -3.13 3.24 -11.92
CA CYS A 298 -4.27 3.11 -11.03
C CYS A 298 -5.60 3.28 -11.81
N TYR A 299 -6.73 3.01 -11.16
CA TYR A 299 -8.04 3.21 -11.75
C TYR A 299 -8.27 4.65 -12.27
N LYS A 300 -7.62 5.67 -11.68
CA LYS A 300 -7.70 7.05 -12.18
C LYS A 300 -7.00 7.22 -13.53
N HIS A 301 -6.01 6.37 -13.85
CA HIS A 301 -5.44 6.30 -15.18
C HIS A 301 -6.50 5.85 -16.19
N SER A 302 -7.18 4.74 -15.92
CA SER A 302 -8.23 4.22 -16.80
C SER A 302 -9.42 5.17 -16.92
N PHE A 303 -9.87 5.76 -15.82
CA PHE A 303 -11.08 6.58 -15.78
C PHE A 303 -10.87 8.01 -16.28
N TYR A 304 -9.69 8.60 -16.03
CA TYR A 304 -9.47 10.03 -16.21
C TYR A 304 -8.17 10.39 -16.94
N GLY A 305 -7.39 9.40 -17.39
CA GLY A 305 -6.15 9.62 -18.11
C GLY A 305 -4.98 10.13 -17.26
N ILE A 306 -5.00 9.91 -15.93
CA ILE A 306 -3.87 10.29 -15.06
C ILE A 306 -2.63 9.46 -15.41
N GLU A 307 -1.50 10.13 -15.61
CA GLU A 307 -0.19 9.50 -15.68
C GLU A 307 0.27 9.12 -14.28
N SER A 308 0.03 7.85 -13.84
CA SER A 308 0.28 7.44 -12.45
C SER A 308 1.75 7.58 -12.04
N HIS A 309 2.70 7.43 -12.96
CA HIS A 309 4.14 7.63 -12.71
C HIS A 309 4.52 9.10 -12.48
N ARG A 310 3.63 10.04 -12.85
CA ARG A 310 3.77 11.49 -12.64
C ARG A 310 2.80 12.03 -11.60
N CYS A 311 2.12 11.12 -10.85
CA CYS A 311 1.14 11.50 -9.85
C CYS A 311 1.79 11.54 -8.46
N MET A 312 1.76 12.71 -7.83
CA MET A 312 2.19 12.94 -6.45
C MET A 312 0.99 12.75 -5.52
N GLU A 313 1.10 11.86 -4.55
CA GLU A 313 0.11 11.70 -3.47
C GLU A 313 0.52 12.55 -2.27
N ALA A 314 -0.27 13.57 -1.94
CA ALA A 314 0.03 14.51 -0.86
C ALA A 314 -1.21 14.83 -0.02
N SER A 315 -0.99 15.36 1.17
CA SER A 315 -2.01 15.97 2.01
C SER A 315 -1.45 17.18 2.75
N PRO A 316 -2.10 18.36 2.66
CA PRO A 316 -1.72 19.51 3.45
C PRO A 316 -2.30 19.48 4.88
N SER A 317 -3.14 18.49 5.21
CA SER A 317 -3.67 18.29 6.55
C SER A 317 -3.76 16.80 6.88
N LEU A 318 -2.94 16.36 7.82
CA LEU A 318 -2.98 14.99 8.32
C LEU A 318 -4.09 14.77 9.35
N ALA A 319 -4.74 15.84 9.82
CA ALA A 319 -5.91 15.77 10.69
C ALA A 319 -7.19 15.50 9.91
N CYS A 320 -8.15 14.84 10.55
CA CYS A 320 -9.47 14.49 9.98
C CYS A 320 -10.57 14.73 10.99
N ALA A 321 -11.80 15.00 10.49
CA ALA A 321 -13.00 15.11 11.32
C ALA A 321 -13.79 13.79 11.44
N ASN A 322 -13.31 12.70 10.79
CA ASN A 322 -13.90 11.38 10.82
C ASN A 322 -12.93 10.33 11.38
N LYS A 323 -13.49 9.21 11.86
CA LYS A 323 -12.78 8.01 12.32
C LYS A 323 -13.33 6.77 11.58
N CYS A 324 -13.33 6.79 10.26
CA CYS A 324 -13.95 5.75 9.42
C CYS A 324 -13.43 4.36 9.75
N VAL A 325 -14.32 3.36 9.77
CA VAL A 325 -13.99 1.97 10.14
C VAL A 325 -12.97 1.32 9.21
N PHE A 326 -12.90 1.78 7.97
CA PHE A 326 -11.95 1.31 6.94
C PHE A 326 -10.75 2.25 6.77
N CYS A 327 -10.62 3.30 7.59
CA CYS A 327 -9.47 4.20 7.53
C CYS A 327 -8.25 3.48 8.09
N TRP A 328 -7.24 3.26 7.26
CA TRP A 328 -6.04 2.54 7.64
C TRP A 328 -5.21 3.22 8.75
N ARG A 329 -5.48 4.49 9.05
CA ARG A 329 -4.82 5.25 10.12
C ARG A 329 -5.78 5.83 11.15
N HIS A 330 -6.99 5.30 11.25
CA HIS A 330 -8.03 5.92 12.07
C HIS A 330 -7.68 6.11 13.56
N HIS A 331 -6.75 5.32 14.09
CA HIS A 331 -6.31 5.43 15.49
C HIS A 331 -5.19 6.44 15.73
N THR A 332 -4.39 6.72 14.72
CA THR A 332 -3.18 7.53 14.85
C THR A 332 -3.29 8.89 14.16
N ASN A 333 -4.29 9.10 13.32
CA ASN A 333 -4.52 10.40 12.71
C ASN A 333 -4.87 11.43 13.77
N PRO A 334 -4.26 12.62 13.72
CA PRO A 334 -4.78 13.75 14.46
C PRO A 334 -6.24 13.99 14.09
N VAL A 335 -7.07 14.29 15.09
CA VAL A 335 -8.50 14.55 14.87
C VAL A 335 -8.88 15.94 15.34
N GLY A 336 -9.84 16.56 14.65
CA GLY A 336 -10.30 17.89 15.00
C GLY A 336 -11.48 18.35 14.16
N LYS A 337 -12.26 19.29 14.70
CA LYS A 337 -13.40 19.92 14.04
C LYS A 337 -13.02 21.24 13.35
N SER A 338 -11.87 21.81 13.72
CA SER A 338 -11.36 23.08 13.20
C SER A 338 -9.83 23.05 13.22
N TRP A 339 -9.22 23.98 12.49
CA TRP A 339 -7.79 24.15 12.52
C TRP A 339 -7.36 24.78 13.85
N GLN A 340 -6.37 24.17 14.50
CA GLN A 340 -5.86 24.62 15.82
C GLN A 340 -4.33 24.40 15.94
N TRP A 341 -3.67 24.19 14.83
CA TRP A 341 -2.25 23.87 14.77
C TRP A 341 -1.47 24.97 14.09
N LYS A 342 -0.16 24.96 14.33
CA LYS A 342 0.78 25.77 13.56
C LYS A 342 0.53 25.60 12.07
N MET A 343 0.55 26.68 11.32
CA MET A 343 0.29 26.70 9.89
C MET A 343 1.60 26.92 9.13
N ASP A 344 1.92 26.03 8.22
CA ASP A 344 3.03 26.15 7.30
C ASP A 344 2.58 26.87 6.02
N ASP A 345 3.49 27.57 5.38
CA ASP A 345 3.22 28.34 4.15
C ASP A 345 2.91 27.42 2.95
N PRO A 346 1.87 27.71 2.14
CA PRO A 346 1.48 26.88 0.99
C PRO A 346 2.61 26.69 -0.04
N LEU A 347 3.38 27.73 -0.32
CA LEU A 347 4.50 27.68 -1.26
C LEU A 347 5.58 26.70 -0.77
N VAL A 348 5.91 26.80 0.53
CA VAL A 348 6.89 25.90 1.16
C VAL A 348 6.41 24.46 1.14
N ILE A 349 5.10 24.22 1.38
CA ILE A 349 4.52 22.88 1.32
C ILE A 349 4.65 22.31 -0.09
N VAL A 350 4.27 23.06 -1.12
CA VAL A 350 4.28 22.60 -2.51
C VAL A 350 5.70 22.33 -2.99
N ASP A 351 6.65 23.26 -2.75
CA ASP A 351 8.05 23.10 -3.13
C ASP A 351 8.67 21.87 -2.47
N THR A 352 8.45 21.72 -1.17
CA THR A 352 8.98 20.58 -0.40
C THR A 352 8.34 19.26 -0.87
N ALA A 353 7.03 19.23 -1.16
CA ALA A 353 6.35 18.05 -1.66
C ALA A 353 6.92 17.59 -3.01
N ILE A 354 7.13 18.52 -3.94
CA ILE A 354 7.71 18.25 -5.27
C ILE A 354 9.14 17.72 -5.12
N ASP A 355 9.96 18.37 -4.28
CA ASP A 355 11.35 17.96 -4.05
C ASP A 355 11.43 16.56 -3.44
N LEU A 356 10.64 16.28 -2.41
CA LEU A 356 10.59 14.96 -1.77
C LEU A 356 10.05 13.88 -2.71
N HIS A 357 8.99 14.17 -3.48
CA HIS A 357 8.47 13.26 -4.49
C HIS A 357 9.53 12.93 -5.53
N THR A 358 10.19 13.95 -6.08
CA THR A 358 11.27 13.78 -7.06
C THR A 358 12.44 12.97 -6.49
N LYS A 359 12.81 13.19 -5.22
CA LYS A 359 13.83 12.37 -4.54
C LYS A 359 13.41 10.89 -4.44
N MET A 360 12.14 10.62 -4.09
CA MET A 360 11.61 9.25 -4.05
C MET A 360 11.57 8.59 -5.43
N ILE A 361 11.23 9.34 -6.50
CA ILE A 361 11.31 8.84 -7.89
C ILE A 361 12.76 8.52 -8.27
N LYS A 362 13.72 9.40 -7.93
CA LYS A 362 15.16 9.15 -8.19
C LYS A 362 15.67 7.86 -7.52
N GLN A 363 15.14 7.49 -6.37
CA GLN A 363 15.47 6.22 -5.69
C GLN A 363 15.01 4.99 -6.48
N MET A 364 14.09 5.14 -7.43
CA MET A 364 13.68 4.06 -8.32
C MET A 364 14.66 3.82 -9.47
N LYS A 365 15.69 4.66 -9.63
CA LYS A 365 16.75 4.45 -10.62
C LYS A 365 17.54 3.20 -10.29
N GLY A 366 17.66 2.30 -11.26
CA GLY A 366 18.37 1.02 -11.08
C GLY A 366 17.51 -0.09 -10.47
N VAL A 367 16.26 0.21 -10.09
CA VAL A 367 15.31 -0.83 -9.65
C VAL A 367 14.92 -1.68 -10.88
N PRO A 368 14.95 -3.01 -10.78
CA PRO A 368 14.61 -3.90 -11.89
C PRO A 368 13.24 -3.59 -12.50
N GLY A 369 13.19 -3.63 -13.84
CA GLY A 369 11.97 -3.39 -14.59
C GLY A 369 11.56 -1.92 -14.75
N VAL A 370 12.19 -0.97 -14.08
CA VAL A 370 11.90 0.46 -14.26
C VAL A 370 12.35 0.93 -15.63
N LYS A 371 11.40 1.48 -16.39
CA LYS A 371 11.64 2.02 -17.73
C LYS A 371 12.28 3.40 -17.64
N ALA A 372 13.37 3.62 -18.38
CA ALA A 372 14.14 4.86 -18.31
C ALA A 372 13.33 6.09 -18.72
N GLU A 373 12.46 5.93 -19.72
CA GLU A 373 11.59 6.98 -20.24
C GLU A 373 10.59 7.41 -19.17
N LEU A 374 9.86 6.45 -18.55
CA LEU A 374 8.88 6.71 -17.50
C LEU A 374 9.53 7.27 -16.23
N LEU A 375 10.76 6.83 -15.91
CA LEU A 375 11.52 7.41 -14.81
C LEU A 375 11.86 8.88 -15.07
N SER A 376 12.29 9.20 -16.30
CA SER A 376 12.60 10.59 -16.69
C SER A 376 11.37 11.49 -16.60
N GLU A 377 10.22 11.02 -17.11
CA GLU A 377 8.95 11.73 -17.04
C GLU A 377 8.49 11.92 -15.58
N GLY A 378 8.63 10.88 -14.75
CA GLY A 378 8.24 10.88 -13.34
C GLY A 378 8.98 11.91 -12.47
N LEU A 379 10.15 12.40 -12.92
CA LEU A 379 10.86 13.49 -12.24
C LEU A 379 10.13 14.84 -12.31
N SER A 380 9.13 14.95 -13.19
CA SER A 380 8.30 16.14 -13.35
C SER A 380 6.85 15.79 -13.02
N PRO A 381 6.38 15.95 -11.79
CA PRO A 381 5.01 15.64 -11.41
C PRO A 381 4.02 16.51 -12.20
N ARG A 382 2.96 15.87 -12.70
CA ARG A 382 1.91 16.52 -13.51
C ARG A 382 0.55 16.51 -12.80
N HIS A 383 0.41 15.66 -11.80
CA HIS A 383 -0.82 15.48 -11.05
C HIS A 383 -0.54 15.47 -9.55
N CYS A 384 -1.44 16.04 -8.77
CA CYS A 384 -1.40 15.99 -7.30
C CYS A 384 -2.73 15.43 -6.77
N ALA A 385 -2.67 14.23 -6.19
CA ALA A 385 -3.80 13.64 -5.50
C ALA A 385 -3.79 14.10 -4.04
N LEU A 386 -4.65 15.07 -3.72
CA LEU A 386 -4.88 15.57 -2.35
C LEU A 386 -5.84 14.61 -1.63
N SER A 387 -5.37 13.39 -1.39
CA SER A 387 -6.17 12.28 -0.85
C SER A 387 -5.34 11.27 -0.06
N LEU A 388 -4.11 11.63 0.33
CA LEU A 388 -3.18 10.71 0.95
C LEU A 388 -3.68 10.21 2.31
N VAL A 389 -3.93 11.13 3.24
CA VAL A 389 -4.41 10.86 4.60
C VAL A 389 -4.92 12.16 5.22
N GLY A 390 -5.80 12.04 6.22
CA GLY A 390 -6.42 13.20 6.85
C GLY A 390 -7.53 13.82 6.00
N GLU A 391 -7.73 15.11 6.16
CA GLU A 391 -8.77 15.88 5.46
C GLU A 391 -8.13 17.15 4.84
N PRO A 392 -7.77 17.10 3.57
CA PRO A 392 -7.04 18.20 2.90
C PRO A 392 -7.74 19.56 2.98
N ILE A 393 -9.07 19.58 2.89
CA ILE A 393 -9.86 20.83 2.89
C ILE A 393 -9.85 21.54 4.26
N MET A 394 -9.42 20.86 5.33
CA MET A 394 -9.24 21.48 6.64
C MET A 394 -8.13 22.54 6.65
N TYR A 395 -7.13 22.40 5.79
CA TYR A 395 -6.03 23.36 5.70
C TYR A 395 -6.60 24.75 5.35
N PRO A 396 -6.32 25.80 6.16
CA PRO A 396 -6.91 27.13 5.95
C PRO A 396 -6.56 27.74 4.60
N GLU A 397 -5.31 27.57 4.16
CA GLU A 397 -4.78 28.12 2.91
C GLU A 397 -4.88 27.12 1.74
N ILE A 398 -5.92 26.26 1.74
CA ILE A 398 -6.10 25.24 0.67
C ILE A 398 -6.20 25.89 -0.73
N ASN A 399 -6.83 27.05 -0.85
CA ASN A 399 -6.96 27.75 -2.11
C ASN A 399 -5.62 28.30 -2.62
N SER A 400 -4.79 28.83 -1.73
CA SER A 400 -3.43 29.29 -2.06
C SER A 400 -2.53 28.13 -2.49
N LEU A 401 -2.68 26.96 -1.84
CA LEU A 401 -1.96 25.75 -2.20
C LEU A 401 -2.40 25.23 -3.59
N VAL A 402 -3.68 25.26 -3.89
CA VAL A 402 -4.24 24.87 -5.21
C VAL A 402 -3.73 25.81 -6.29
N ASP A 403 -3.77 27.11 -6.07
CA ASP A 403 -3.23 28.12 -7.01
C ASP A 403 -1.76 27.85 -7.32
N GLU A 404 -0.98 27.51 -6.31
CA GLU A 404 0.45 27.25 -6.46
C GLU A 404 0.75 25.97 -7.24
N LEU A 405 -0.08 24.91 -7.07
CA LEU A 405 -0.01 23.70 -7.90
C LEU A 405 -0.39 23.99 -9.36
N HIS A 406 -1.48 24.74 -9.59
CA HIS A 406 -1.92 25.12 -10.95
C HIS A 406 -0.92 26.03 -11.66
N ARG A 407 -0.28 26.97 -10.94
CA ARG A 407 0.80 27.81 -11.49
C ARG A 407 1.95 26.98 -12.06
N ARG A 408 2.20 25.80 -11.49
CA ARG A 408 3.19 24.83 -11.98
C ARG A 408 2.62 23.83 -12.99
N ARG A 409 1.39 24.04 -13.45
CA ARG A 409 0.65 23.11 -14.33
C ARG A 409 0.52 21.70 -13.74
N ILE A 410 0.36 21.60 -12.42
CA ILE A 410 0.07 20.36 -11.71
C ILE A 410 -1.43 20.31 -11.44
N SER A 411 -2.13 19.34 -12.03
CA SER A 411 -3.56 19.14 -11.84
C SER A 411 -3.88 18.63 -10.43
N THR A 412 -5.08 18.95 -9.92
CA THR A 412 -5.46 18.70 -8.53
C THR A 412 -6.68 17.81 -8.42
N PHE A 413 -6.58 16.76 -7.59
CA PHE A 413 -7.63 15.79 -7.28
C PHE A 413 -7.86 15.81 -5.76
N LEU A 414 -8.86 16.57 -5.32
CA LEU A 414 -9.13 16.74 -3.89
C LEU A 414 -10.26 15.84 -3.44
N VAL A 415 -10.02 15.05 -2.39
CA VAL A 415 -11.03 14.21 -1.74
C VAL A 415 -11.37 14.80 -0.38
N THR A 416 -12.67 14.99 -0.10
CA THR A 416 -13.18 15.47 1.20
C THR A 416 -14.20 14.52 1.79
N ASN A 417 -14.24 14.44 3.11
CA ASN A 417 -15.16 13.62 3.90
C ASN A 417 -16.55 14.25 4.11
N ALA A 418 -16.87 15.28 3.35
CA ALA A 418 -18.18 15.98 3.39
C ALA A 418 -18.54 16.62 4.75
N GLN A 419 -17.57 16.97 5.59
CA GLN A 419 -17.84 17.60 6.89
C GLN A 419 -17.58 19.12 6.93
N PHE A 420 -17.19 19.70 5.79
CA PHE A 420 -16.83 21.12 5.68
C PHE A 420 -17.53 21.82 4.50
N PRO A 421 -18.90 21.92 4.52
CA PRO A 421 -19.67 22.48 3.39
C PRO A 421 -19.24 23.88 3.00
N GLU A 422 -18.97 24.78 3.96
CA GLU A 422 -18.57 26.15 3.67
C GLU A 422 -17.19 26.21 2.96
N LYS A 423 -16.27 25.31 3.31
CA LYS A 423 -14.98 25.24 2.61
C LYS A 423 -15.15 24.71 1.19
N ILE A 424 -16.07 23.76 0.95
CA ILE A 424 -16.41 23.31 -0.39
C ILE A 424 -16.95 24.46 -1.22
N LYS A 425 -17.89 25.26 -0.70
CA LYS A 425 -18.41 26.44 -1.40
C LYS A 425 -17.32 27.43 -1.80
N MET A 426 -16.38 27.70 -0.87
CA MET A 426 -15.29 28.66 -1.06
C MET A 426 -14.10 28.12 -1.88
N LEU A 427 -14.08 26.83 -2.18
CA LEU A 427 -12.98 26.21 -2.91
C LEU A 427 -12.92 26.75 -4.34
N LYS A 428 -11.74 27.25 -4.75
CA LYS A 428 -11.45 27.66 -6.13
C LYS A 428 -11.58 26.49 -7.11
N PRO A 429 -11.64 26.74 -8.43
CA PRO A 429 -11.62 25.68 -9.41
C PRO A 429 -10.44 24.71 -9.18
N ILE A 430 -10.75 23.42 -9.08
CA ILE A 430 -9.78 22.33 -9.05
C ILE A 430 -10.07 21.39 -10.20
N THR A 431 -9.11 20.55 -10.59
CA THR A 431 -9.28 19.69 -11.76
C THR A 431 -10.44 18.72 -11.55
N GLN A 432 -10.54 18.12 -10.37
CA GLN A 432 -11.66 17.23 -10.01
C GLN A 432 -11.86 17.18 -8.50
N LEU A 433 -13.10 17.40 -8.05
CA LEU A 433 -13.50 17.37 -6.64
C LEU A 433 -14.26 16.09 -6.32
N TYR A 434 -13.80 15.39 -5.31
CA TYR A 434 -14.42 14.18 -4.80
C TYR A 434 -15.06 14.45 -3.44
N VAL A 435 -16.31 14.04 -3.28
CA VAL A 435 -16.96 13.97 -1.98
C VAL A 435 -17.18 12.50 -1.63
N SER A 436 -16.68 12.07 -0.47
CA SER A 436 -16.91 10.72 0.03
C SER A 436 -18.37 10.55 0.41
N VAL A 437 -19.02 9.52 -0.15
CA VAL A 437 -20.41 9.13 0.10
C VAL A 437 -20.39 7.67 0.53
N ASP A 438 -19.80 7.43 1.70
CA ASP A 438 -19.54 6.07 2.18
C ASP A 438 -20.79 5.41 2.82
N ALA A 439 -21.86 6.18 3.02
CA ALA A 439 -23.18 5.69 3.41
C ALA A 439 -24.30 6.62 2.95
N ALA A 440 -25.46 6.06 2.71
CA ALA A 440 -26.63 6.79 2.19
C ALA A 440 -27.68 7.14 3.23
N THR A 441 -27.49 6.73 4.49
CA THR A 441 -28.40 7.04 5.62
C THR A 441 -27.62 7.59 6.80
N LYS A 442 -28.30 8.35 7.66
CA LYS A 442 -27.69 8.97 8.86
C LYS A 442 -27.04 7.93 9.77
N ASP A 443 -27.74 6.82 10.01
CA ASP A 443 -27.27 5.77 10.93
C ASP A 443 -26.09 5.00 10.33
N SER A 444 -26.13 4.64 9.05
CA SER A 444 -25.02 3.98 8.36
C SER A 444 -23.78 4.90 8.30
N LEU A 445 -23.97 6.20 8.02
CA LEU A 445 -22.87 7.17 7.99
C LEU A 445 -22.21 7.30 9.38
N LYS A 446 -23.02 7.34 10.45
CA LYS A 446 -22.51 7.36 11.82
C LYS A 446 -21.72 6.09 12.15
N ALA A 447 -22.19 4.93 11.71
CA ALA A 447 -21.55 3.64 11.97
C ALA A 447 -20.24 3.47 11.20
N ILE A 448 -20.20 3.90 9.93
CA ILE A 448 -19.07 3.70 9.01
C ILE A 448 -18.04 4.81 9.20
N ASP A 449 -18.42 6.07 9.12
CA ASP A 449 -17.49 7.21 9.10
C ASP A 449 -17.14 7.73 10.49
N ARG A 450 -17.97 7.45 11.49
CA ARG A 450 -17.79 7.88 12.89
C ARG A 450 -17.35 9.34 13.01
N PRO A 451 -18.16 10.29 12.47
CA PRO A 451 -17.82 11.70 12.43
C PRO A 451 -17.80 12.33 13.81
N LEU A 452 -16.95 13.35 13.99
CA LEU A 452 -16.81 14.09 15.27
C LEU A 452 -17.88 15.16 15.47
N PHE A 453 -18.51 15.64 14.39
CA PHE A 453 -19.55 16.65 14.47
C PHE A 453 -20.87 16.03 14.90
N SER A 454 -21.61 16.70 15.79
CA SER A 454 -22.97 16.27 16.18
C SER A 454 -23.99 16.45 15.05
N ASP A 455 -23.80 17.49 14.24
CA ASP A 455 -24.55 17.86 13.05
C ASP A 455 -23.98 17.27 11.75
N PHE A 456 -23.34 16.10 11.84
CA PHE A 456 -22.59 15.49 10.75
C PHE A 456 -23.44 15.18 9.51
N TRP A 457 -24.72 14.82 9.71
CA TRP A 457 -25.62 14.48 8.61
C TRP A 457 -26.03 15.73 7.84
N GLU A 458 -26.36 16.78 8.55
CA GLU A 458 -26.71 18.09 7.99
C GLU A 458 -25.51 18.65 7.20
N ARG A 459 -24.30 18.56 7.77
CA ARG A 459 -23.03 18.93 7.08
C ARG A 459 -22.79 18.09 5.83
N PHE A 460 -23.04 16.80 5.90
CA PHE A 460 -22.93 15.89 4.76
C PHE A 460 -23.88 16.32 3.64
N VAL A 461 -25.17 16.51 3.92
CA VAL A 461 -26.18 16.94 2.94
C VAL A 461 -25.83 18.32 2.36
N ASP A 462 -25.40 19.26 3.19
CA ASP A 462 -25.01 20.60 2.73
C ASP A 462 -23.71 20.58 1.91
N SER A 463 -22.81 19.64 2.16
CA SER A 463 -21.62 19.39 1.33
C SER A 463 -22.01 18.86 -0.06
N LEU A 464 -23.02 17.99 -0.16
CA LEU A 464 -23.54 17.54 -1.45
C LEU A 464 -24.21 18.69 -2.21
N LYS A 465 -25.00 19.54 -1.55
CA LYS A 465 -25.57 20.75 -2.17
C LYS A 465 -24.46 21.70 -2.65
N ALA A 466 -23.41 21.90 -1.85
CA ALA A 466 -22.28 22.74 -2.23
C ALA A 466 -21.50 22.15 -3.43
N LEU A 467 -21.44 20.83 -3.56
CA LEU A 467 -20.86 20.15 -4.72
C LEU A 467 -21.66 20.47 -6.00
N ARG A 468 -22.99 20.45 -5.93
CA ARG A 468 -23.88 20.76 -7.07
C ARG A 468 -23.62 22.15 -7.69
N GLU A 469 -23.18 23.10 -6.88
CA GLU A 469 -22.88 24.47 -7.33
C GLU A 469 -21.54 24.59 -8.09
N LYS A 470 -20.71 23.53 -8.06
CA LYS A 470 -19.41 23.53 -8.75
C LYS A 470 -19.57 23.35 -10.25
N GLN A 471 -18.78 24.09 -11.03
CA GLN A 471 -18.78 24.03 -12.49
C GLN A 471 -17.76 23.01 -13.03
N GLN A 472 -16.70 22.75 -12.28
CA GLN A 472 -15.66 21.79 -12.60
C GLN A 472 -16.13 20.36 -12.30
N ARG A 473 -15.31 19.37 -12.65
CA ARG A 473 -15.66 17.95 -12.50
C ARG A 473 -15.89 17.58 -11.04
N THR A 474 -17.01 16.92 -10.80
CA THR A 474 -17.47 16.51 -9.46
C THR A 474 -17.69 15.01 -9.40
N VAL A 475 -17.32 14.40 -8.27
CA VAL A 475 -17.39 12.95 -8.09
C VAL A 475 -17.99 12.61 -6.73
N TYR A 476 -19.00 11.73 -6.70
CA TYR A 476 -19.33 10.95 -5.54
C TYR A 476 -18.41 9.75 -5.47
N ARG A 477 -17.68 9.60 -4.39
CA ARG A 477 -16.83 8.44 -4.17
C ARG A 477 -17.44 7.55 -3.11
N LEU A 478 -17.89 6.37 -3.52
CA LEU A 478 -18.50 5.36 -2.67
C LEU A 478 -17.45 4.29 -2.32
N THR A 479 -17.32 4.00 -1.03
CA THR A 479 -16.54 2.85 -0.55
C THR A 479 -17.49 1.76 -0.12
N LEU A 480 -17.59 0.68 -0.89
CA LEU A 480 -18.47 -0.44 -0.57
C LEU A 480 -17.83 -1.38 0.45
N VAL A 481 -18.59 -1.66 1.50
CA VAL A 481 -18.25 -2.59 2.59
C VAL A 481 -19.34 -3.64 2.68
N LYS A 482 -19.02 -4.87 2.30
CA LYS A 482 -19.99 -5.97 2.24
C LYS A 482 -20.62 -6.22 3.61
N GLY A 483 -21.96 -6.30 3.64
CA GLY A 483 -22.76 -6.44 4.85
C GLY A 483 -22.93 -5.17 5.69
N TRP A 484 -22.45 -4.01 5.20
CA TRP A 484 -22.62 -2.72 5.88
C TRP A 484 -23.39 -1.69 5.06
N ASN A 485 -23.08 -1.55 3.75
CA ASN A 485 -23.69 -0.54 2.87
C ASN A 485 -24.00 -1.03 1.45
N THR A 486 -23.78 -2.31 1.15
CA THR A 486 -24.00 -2.88 -0.18
C THR A 486 -25.49 -3.09 -0.53
N GLU A 487 -26.40 -3.00 0.43
CA GLU A 487 -27.82 -3.24 0.23
C GLU A 487 -28.64 -1.94 0.05
N ASP A 488 -28.02 -0.77 0.24
CA ASP A 488 -28.70 0.53 0.31
C ASP A 488 -28.86 1.24 -1.05
N VAL A 489 -28.97 0.52 -2.16
CA VAL A 489 -29.01 1.08 -3.53
C VAL A 489 -30.07 2.20 -3.68
N ASP A 490 -31.28 2.00 -3.17
CA ASP A 490 -32.35 2.99 -3.22
C ASP A 490 -32.06 4.25 -2.40
N ALA A 491 -31.32 4.12 -1.31
CA ALA A 491 -30.92 5.27 -0.51
C ALA A 491 -29.81 6.08 -1.20
N TYR A 492 -28.86 5.41 -1.83
CA TYR A 492 -27.83 6.08 -2.63
C TYR A 492 -28.40 6.81 -3.85
N SER A 493 -29.36 6.21 -4.56
CA SER A 493 -29.98 6.86 -5.73
C SER A 493 -30.66 8.19 -5.39
N ARG A 494 -31.26 8.31 -4.20
CA ARG A 494 -31.85 9.58 -3.73
C ARG A 494 -30.84 10.70 -3.51
N LEU A 495 -29.56 10.36 -3.28
CA LEU A 495 -28.51 11.37 -3.12
C LEU A 495 -28.08 12.00 -4.44
N PHE A 496 -28.44 11.40 -5.60
CA PHE A 496 -28.14 11.97 -6.92
C PHE A 496 -28.83 13.32 -7.09
N ASP A 497 -30.10 13.42 -6.69
CA ASP A 497 -30.86 14.66 -6.78
C ASP A 497 -30.34 15.78 -5.86
N VAL A 498 -29.58 15.42 -4.83
CA VAL A 498 -29.01 16.39 -3.90
C VAL A 498 -27.77 17.07 -4.46
N GLY A 499 -26.79 16.30 -4.91
CA GLY A 499 -25.50 16.85 -5.31
C GLY A 499 -25.23 16.83 -6.81
N ASP A 500 -26.01 16.09 -7.58
CA ASP A 500 -25.98 16.02 -9.06
C ASP A 500 -24.53 15.88 -9.60
N PRO A 501 -23.73 14.89 -9.14
CA PRO A 501 -22.34 14.80 -9.51
C PRO A 501 -22.15 14.46 -10.99
N ASP A 502 -21.00 14.82 -11.57
CA ASP A 502 -20.63 14.42 -12.91
C ASP A 502 -20.34 12.90 -13.00
N PHE A 503 -19.78 12.35 -11.95
CA PHE A 503 -19.38 10.94 -11.86
C PHE A 503 -19.71 10.33 -10.51
N ILE A 504 -19.92 9.01 -10.51
CA ILE A 504 -20.04 8.19 -9.31
C ILE A 504 -18.99 7.10 -9.39
N GLU A 505 -17.97 7.21 -8.54
CA GLU A 505 -16.87 6.26 -8.44
C GLU A 505 -17.17 5.27 -7.32
N ILE A 506 -17.37 4.01 -7.67
CA ILE A 506 -17.75 2.94 -6.75
C ILE A 506 -16.57 1.99 -6.60
N LYS A 507 -16.08 1.85 -5.38
CA LYS A 507 -14.88 1.06 -5.09
C LYS A 507 -15.09 0.13 -3.93
N GLY A 508 -14.70 -1.13 -4.09
CA GLY A 508 -14.62 -2.06 -2.97
C GLY A 508 -13.62 -1.59 -1.91
N VAL A 509 -13.99 -1.74 -0.64
CA VAL A 509 -13.11 -1.43 0.49
C VAL A 509 -11.80 -2.22 0.41
N THR A 510 -10.71 -1.61 0.85
CA THR A 510 -9.46 -2.33 1.05
C THR A 510 -9.35 -2.69 2.53
N TYR A 511 -9.18 -3.97 2.84
CA TYR A 511 -8.97 -4.43 4.21
C TYR A 511 -7.57 -4.00 4.68
N CYS A 512 -7.53 -3.31 5.81
CA CYS A 512 -6.32 -2.70 6.36
C CYS A 512 -5.87 -3.35 7.68
N GLY A 513 -6.27 -4.61 7.91
CA GLY A 513 -6.00 -5.33 9.16
C GLY A 513 -7.09 -5.13 10.21
N SER A 514 -7.05 -5.99 11.24
CA SER A 514 -7.95 -5.89 12.39
C SER A 514 -7.42 -4.88 13.40
N SER A 515 -8.30 -4.10 13.99
CA SER A 515 -7.98 -3.25 15.15
C SER A 515 -9.09 -3.37 16.19
N ALA A 516 -8.78 -3.06 17.43
CA ALA A 516 -9.76 -3.12 18.54
C ALA A 516 -11.04 -2.28 18.26
N THR A 517 -10.94 -1.27 17.40
CA THR A 517 -12.05 -0.38 17.06
C THR A 517 -12.63 -0.61 15.67
N SER A 518 -11.99 -1.40 14.79
CA SER A 518 -12.51 -1.80 13.50
C SER A 518 -13.02 -3.24 13.57
N LYS A 519 -14.32 -3.43 13.35
CA LYS A 519 -14.95 -4.76 13.27
C LYS A 519 -14.87 -5.37 11.87
N LEU A 520 -14.12 -4.75 10.94
CA LEU A 520 -14.00 -5.24 9.58
C LEU A 520 -13.14 -6.51 9.54
N THR A 521 -13.56 -7.44 8.68
CA THR A 521 -12.84 -8.67 8.34
C THR A 521 -12.64 -8.75 6.82
N MET A 522 -11.91 -9.75 6.34
CA MET A 522 -11.77 -10.00 4.90
C MET A 522 -13.13 -10.34 4.23
N GLU A 523 -14.10 -10.82 4.98
CA GLU A 523 -15.45 -11.10 4.48
C GLU A 523 -16.21 -9.83 4.08
N ASN A 524 -15.82 -8.68 4.63
CA ASN A 524 -16.41 -7.39 4.29
C ASN A 524 -15.84 -6.78 2.99
N VAL A 525 -14.82 -7.40 2.40
CA VAL A 525 -14.24 -6.96 1.13
C VAL A 525 -15.08 -7.53 -0.03
N PRO A 526 -15.75 -6.69 -0.82
CA PRO A 526 -16.52 -7.16 -1.96
C PRO A 526 -15.59 -7.62 -3.09
N TRP A 527 -16.01 -8.63 -3.83
CA TRP A 527 -15.39 -8.99 -5.10
C TRP A 527 -15.72 -7.94 -6.18
N HIS A 528 -14.96 -7.92 -7.27
CA HIS A 528 -15.26 -7.03 -8.38
C HIS A 528 -16.66 -7.27 -8.98
N SER A 529 -17.12 -8.52 -8.99
CA SER A 529 -18.49 -8.89 -9.37
C SER A 529 -19.54 -8.19 -8.50
N ASP A 530 -19.33 -8.16 -7.18
CA ASP A 530 -20.26 -7.51 -6.24
C ASP A 530 -20.34 -5.99 -6.50
N VAL A 531 -19.17 -5.38 -6.80
CA VAL A 531 -19.08 -3.95 -7.14
C VAL A 531 -19.78 -3.66 -8.47
N LYS A 532 -19.63 -4.54 -9.48
CA LYS A 532 -20.33 -4.42 -10.77
C LYS A 532 -21.84 -4.49 -10.60
N GLU A 533 -22.33 -5.53 -9.91
CA GLU A 533 -23.77 -5.74 -9.67
C GLU A 533 -24.39 -4.54 -8.95
N PHE A 534 -23.73 -4.05 -7.91
CA PHE A 534 -24.16 -2.82 -7.21
C PHE A 534 -24.19 -1.61 -8.15
N SER A 535 -23.15 -1.45 -8.99
CA SER A 535 -23.04 -0.31 -9.91
C SER A 535 -24.12 -0.34 -11.01
N GLU A 536 -24.41 -1.50 -11.56
CA GLU A 536 -25.48 -1.71 -12.55
C GLU A 536 -26.86 -1.43 -11.93
N ALA A 537 -27.12 -1.95 -10.72
CA ALA A 537 -28.35 -1.67 -10.00
C ALA A 537 -28.53 -0.18 -9.71
N LEU A 538 -27.44 0.49 -9.32
CA LEU A 538 -27.47 1.93 -9.03
C LEU A 538 -27.69 2.77 -10.31
N ALA A 539 -27.09 2.38 -11.45
CA ALA A 539 -27.31 3.00 -12.75
C ALA A 539 -28.77 2.86 -13.19
N GLN A 540 -29.38 1.69 -13.03
CA GLN A 540 -30.80 1.45 -13.34
C GLN A 540 -31.73 2.38 -12.53
N LYS A 541 -31.42 2.62 -11.24
CA LYS A 541 -32.19 3.53 -10.37
C LYS A 541 -32.06 5.00 -10.75
N SER A 542 -31.09 5.37 -11.58
CA SER A 542 -30.91 6.74 -12.06
C SER A 542 -31.88 7.15 -13.19
N ASN A 543 -32.72 6.22 -13.65
CA ASN A 543 -33.66 6.46 -14.76
C ASN A 543 -32.98 6.98 -16.04
N GLY A 544 -31.77 6.49 -16.35
CA GLY A 544 -30.99 6.87 -17.52
C GLY A 544 -30.15 8.15 -17.36
N ALA A 545 -30.14 8.77 -16.19
CA ALA A 545 -29.24 9.92 -15.94
C ALA A 545 -27.78 9.52 -15.87
N TYR A 546 -27.49 8.32 -15.36
CA TYR A 546 -26.13 7.76 -15.28
C TYR A 546 -26.09 6.37 -15.90
N GLU A 547 -24.99 6.07 -16.57
CA GLU A 547 -24.67 4.74 -17.06
C GLU A 547 -23.26 4.34 -16.60
N VAL A 548 -22.99 3.03 -16.57
CA VAL A 548 -21.66 2.51 -16.29
C VAL A 548 -20.75 2.81 -17.46
N ALA A 549 -19.76 3.68 -17.25
CA ALA A 549 -18.87 4.15 -18.31
C ALA A 549 -17.53 3.37 -18.35
N CYS A 550 -16.93 3.14 -17.21
CA CYS A 550 -15.62 2.49 -17.11
C CYS A 550 -15.56 1.47 -15.98
N GLU A 551 -14.60 0.52 -16.08
CA GLU A 551 -14.25 -0.36 -14.99
C GLU A 551 -12.72 -0.48 -14.86
N HIS A 552 -12.26 -0.84 -13.66
CA HIS A 552 -10.89 -1.23 -13.41
C HIS A 552 -10.87 -2.43 -12.46
N VAL A 553 -10.82 -3.62 -13.05
CA VAL A 553 -10.94 -4.90 -12.36
C VAL A 553 -9.91 -5.04 -11.22
N HIS A 554 -8.67 -4.62 -11.49
CA HIS A 554 -7.54 -4.75 -10.56
C HIS A 554 -7.68 -3.93 -9.26
N SER A 555 -8.46 -2.83 -9.31
CA SER A 555 -8.74 -1.99 -8.14
C SER A 555 -10.13 -2.21 -7.56
N CYS A 556 -10.89 -3.20 -8.05
CA CYS A 556 -12.30 -3.40 -7.70
C CYS A 556 -13.08 -2.08 -7.76
N CYS A 557 -13.00 -1.38 -8.91
CA CYS A 557 -13.56 -0.05 -9.07
C CYS A 557 -14.35 0.05 -10.37
N VAL A 558 -15.51 0.73 -10.31
CA VAL A 558 -16.42 1.00 -11.43
C VAL A 558 -16.78 2.47 -11.43
N LEU A 559 -16.93 3.06 -12.61
CA LEU A 559 -17.30 4.45 -12.80
C LEU A 559 -18.64 4.56 -13.50
N LEU A 560 -19.60 5.23 -12.88
CA LEU A 560 -20.78 5.75 -13.55
C LEU A 560 -20.52 7.19 -13.97
N ALA A 561 -20.95 7.54 -15.17
CA ALA A 561 -20.85 8.90 -15.70
C ALA A 561 -22.21 9.43 -16.13
N LYS A 562 -22.40 10.74 -15.98
CA LYS A 562 -23.62 11.45 -16.38
C LYS A 562 -23.76 11.44 -17.89
N VAL A 563 -24.85 10.85 -18.41
CA VAL A 563 -25.05 10.56 -19.82
C VAL A 563 -25.13 11.83 -20.66
N ASP A 564 -25.96 12.78 -20.25
CA ASP A 564 -26.20 14.04 -20.97
C ASP A 564 -24.96 14.95 -21.07
N LYS A 565 -23.95 14.67 -20.27
CA LYS A 565 -22.73 15.48 -20.16
C LYS A 565 -21.51 14.82 -20.81
N PHE A 566 -21.32 13.50 -20.60
CA PHE A 566 -20.09 12.81 -20.94
C PHE A 566 -20.25 11.69 -21.96
N LYS A 567 -21.46 11.49 -22.54
CA LYS A 567 -21.68 10.55 -23.65
C LYS A 567 -22.09 11.35 -24.88
N VAL A 568 -21.18 11.48 -25.84
CA VAL A 568 -21.39 12.22 -27.09
C VAL A 568 -21.35 11.23 -28.25
N ASP A 569 -22.41 11.20 -29.06
CA ASP A 569 -22.56 10.30 -30.22
C ASP A 569 -22.27 8.81 -29.87
N GLY A 570 -22.65 8.38 -28.68
CA GLY A 570 -22.45 7.02 -28.19
C GLY A 570 -21.08 6.75 -27.57
N GLN A 571 -20.14 7.68 -27.66
CA GLN A 571 -18.79 7.58 -27.14
C GLN A 571 -18.66 8.27 -25.78
N TRP A 572 -17.89 7.70 -24.86
CA TRP A 572 -17.61 8.29 -23.55
C TRP A 572 -16.46 9.30 -23.60
N TYR A 573 -16.57 10.37 -22.79
CA TYR A 573 -15.57 11.43 -22.62
C TYR A 573 -15.22 11.60 -21.14
N THR A 574 -14.76 10.53 -20.49
CA THR A 574 -14.40 10.56 -19.08
C THR A 574 -12.97 11.02 -18.82
N TRP A 575 -12.10 10.98 -19.84
CA TRP A 575 -10.73 11.47 -19.71
C TRP A 575 -10.67 12.98 -19.62
N ILE A 576 -9.54 13.50 -19.16
CA ILE A 576 -9.29 14.92 -18.91
C ILE A 576 -8.22 15.40 -19.88
N ASP A 577 -8.49 16.51 -20.58
CA ASP A 577 -7.48 17.32 -21.24
C ASP A 577 -6.85 18.25 -20.21
N TYR A 578 -5.73 17.79 -19.64
CA TYR A 578 -5.03 18.49 -18.56
C TYR A 578 -4.43 19.82 -19.00
N ASP A 579 -3.94 19.90 -20.24
CA ASP A 579 -3.35 21.13 -20.76
C ASP A 579 -4.44 22.19 -20.96
N LYS A 580 -5.56 21.78 -21.55
CA LYS A 580 -6.74 22.64 -21.69
C LYS A 580 -7.27 23.13 -20.33
N PHE A 581 -7.31 22.25 -19.32
CA PHE A 581 -7.71 22.65 -17.96
C PHE A 581 -6.82 23.78 -17.43
N HIS A 582 -5.49 23.64 -17.54
CA HIS A 582 -4.56 24.65 -17.07
C HIS A 582 -4.66 25.96 -17.83
N ASP A 583 -4.92 25.90 -19.12
CA ASP A 583 -5.13 27.08 -19.96
C ASP A 583 -6.40 27.84 -19.55
N LEU A 584 -7.50 27.11 -19.28
CA LEU A 584 -8.76 27.68 -18.79
C LEU A 584 -8.60 28.34 -17.41
N VAL A 585 -7.92 27.68 -16.47
CA VAL A 585 -7.64 28.25 -15.15
C VAL A 585 -6.78 29.52 -15.29
N SER A 586 -5.78 29.51 -16.16
CA SER A 586 -4.88 30.65 -16.38
C SER A 586 -5.59 31.82 -17.04
N ALA A 587 -6.58 31.57 -17.88
CA ALA A 587 -7.40 32.61 -18.52
C ALA A 587 -8.31 33.35 -17.52
N GLY A 588 -8.68 32.70 -16.40
CA GLY A 588 -9.50 33.28 -15.36
C GLY A 588 -10.98 33.48 -15.73
N GLU A 589 -11.38 33.00 -16.90
CA GLU A 589 -12.78 33.04 -17.37
C GLU A 589 -13.57 31.86 -16.81
N PRO A 590 -14.90 31.98 -16.66
CA PRO A 590 -15.76 30.86 -16.27
C PRO A 590 -15.69 29.70 -17.28
N PHE A 591 -15.53 28.48 -16.76
CA PHE A 591 -15.52 27.25 -17.57
C PHE A 591 -16.19 26.10 -16.81
N THR A 592 -16.58 25.07 -17.54
CA THR A 592 -17.31 23.90 -17.04
C THR A 592 -16.51 22.62 -17.26
N SER A 593 -16.98 21.52 -16.68
CA SER A 593 -16.38 20.19 -16.85
C SER A 593 -16.36 19.71 -18.33
N LYS A 594 -17.25 20.22 -19.18
CA LYS A 594 -17.29 19.90 -20.62
C LYS A 594 -16.13 20.51 -21.40
N ASP A 595 -15.61 21.66 -20.96
CA ASP A 595 -14.60 22.41 -21.69
C ASP A 595 -13.23 21.74 -21.72
N TYR A 596 -12.99 20.77 -20.82
CA TYR A 596 -11.72 20.04 -20.71
C TYR A 596 -11.88 18.52 -20.61
N MET A 597 -12.99 17.98 -21.13
CA MET A 597 -13.15 16.54 -21.26
C MET A 597 -12.41 16.02 -22.50
N ALA A 598 -11.93 14.79 -22.44
CA ALA A 598 -11.28 14.07 -23.54
C ALA A 598 -11.90 12.67 -23.69
N GLU A 599 -11.75 12.09 -24.88
CA GLU A 599 -12.30 10.80 -25.24
C GLU A 599 -11.74 9.68 -24.36
N THR A 600 -12.62 8.78 -23.90
CA THR A 600 -12.27 7.59 -23.13
C THR A 600 -11.75 6.51 -24.07
N PRO A 601 -10.53 5.99 -23.87
CA PRO A 601 -10.02 4.89 -24.68
C PRO A 601 -10.91 3.65 -24.60
N LEU A 602 -11.05 2.93 -25.70
CA LEU A 602 -11.92 1.74 -25.78
C LEU A 602 -11.57 0.66 -24.75
N TRP A 603 -10.28 0.48 -24.43
CA TRP A 603 -9.84 -0.48 -23.44
C TRP A 603 -10.24 -0.13 -21.99
N ALA A 604 -10.60 1.14 -21.72
CA ALA A 604 -11.04 1.61 -20.41
C ALA A 604 -12.56 1.58 -20.26
N VAL A 605 -13.30 1.45 -21.36
CA VAL A 605 -14.76 1.41 -21.37
C VAL A 605 -15.26 0.14 -20.67
N TYR A 606 -16.38 0.25 -19.99
CA TYR A 606 -17.02 -0.86 -19.30
C TYR A 606 -17.32 -2.04 -20.25
N GLY A 607 -16.95 -3.25 -19.84
CA GLY A 607 -17.11 -4.48 -20.64
C GLY A 607 -16.01 -4.74 -21.66
N ALA A 608 -14.97 -3.88 -21.76
CA ALA A 608 -13.80 -4.17 -22.58
C ALA A 608 -13.05 -5.42 -22.08
N GLU A 609 -12.44 -6.18 -22.99
CA GLU A 609 -11.68 -7.40 -22.64
C GLU A 609 -10.52 -7.12 -21.68
N GLU A 610 -9.93 -5.94 -21.79
CA GLU A 610 -8.83 -5.47 -20.97
C GLU A 610 -9.24 -5.21 -19.51
N GLY A 611 -10.55 -5.05 -19.23
CA GLY A 611 -11.09 -4.77 -17.90
C GLY A 611 -10.48 -3.50 -17.28
N GLY A 612 -10.29 -2.47 -18.11
CA GLY A 612 -9.73 -1.18 -17.72
C GLY A 612 -8.20 -1.16 -17.60
N PHE A 613 -7.51 -2.17 -18.09
CA PHE A 613 -6.06 -2.21 -18.07
C PHE A 613 -5.48 -1.76 -19.42
N ASP A 614 -4.56 -0.80 -19.40
CA ASP A 614 -3.93 -0.25 -20.61
C ASP A 614 -3.16 -1.36 -21.37
N PRO A 615 -3.53 -1.67 -22.62
CA PRO A 615 -2.90 -2.73 -23.41
C PRO A 615 -1.45 -2.44 -23.80
N GLN A 616 -1.00 -1.18 -23.72
CA GLN A 616 0.40 -0.81 -23.94
C GLN A 616 1.31 -1.18 -22.77
N GLN A 617 0.71 -1.54 -21.64
CA GLN A 617 1.44 -1.89 -20.43
C GLN A 617 1.51 -3.40 -20.25
N SER A 618 2.62 -3.88 -19.72
CA SER A 618 2.87 -5.30 -19.57
C SER A 618 2.02 -5.86 -18.43
N ARG A 619 0.92 -6.57 -18.79
CA ARG A 619 0.24 -7.42 -17.83
C ARG A 619 0.94 -8.76 -17.80
N PHE A 620 1.52 -9.18 -16.67
CA PHE A 620 1.92 -10.56 -16.47
C PHE A 620 0.63 -11.42 -16.37
N ARG A 621 0.09 -11.83 -17.51
CA ARG A 621 -0.87 -12.93 -17.57
C ARG A 621 -0.06 -14.21 -17.73
N LYS A 622 -0.08 -15.09 -16.72
CA LYS A 622 0.28 -16.49 -16.90
C LYS A 622 -0.68 -17.04 -17.98
N GLU A 623 -0.17 -17.32 -19.18
CA GLU A 623 -0.96 -18.02 -20.20
C GLU A 623 -1.49 -19.32 -19.57
N ARG A 624 -2.80 -19.43 -19.41
CA ARG A 624 -3.44 -20.71 -19.14
C ARG A 624 -3.16 -21.57 -20.38
N ARG A 625 -2.18 -22.47 -20.30
CA ARG A 625 -2.04 -23.52 -21.30
C ARG A 625 -3.37 -24.27 -21.33
N HIS A 626 -4.15 -24.01 -22.36
CA HIS A 626 -5.28 -24.85 -22.71
C HIS A 626 -4.75 -26.27 -22.88
N LYS A 627 -5.10 -27.17 -21.97
CA LYS A 627 -5.00 -28.60 -22.25
C LYS A 627 -5.91 -28.85 -23.43
N SER A 628 -5.33 -28.98 -24.63
CA SER A 628 -6.05 -29.63 -25.73
C SER A 628 -6.43 -31.04 -25.26
N ALA A 629 -7.73 -31.29 -25.17
CA ALA A 629 -8.25 -32.63 -25.02
C ALA A 629 -7.72 -33.49 -26.17
N ARG A 630 -7.02 -34.54 -25.87
CA ARG A 630 -6.87 -35.74 -26.66
C ARG A 630 -7.28 -36.92 -25.82
#